data_1dea9a296035f9d7f8d5faa26941c209
#
_entry.id   1dea9a296035f9d7f8d5faa26941c209
#
_cell.length_a   1.000
_cell.length_b   1.000
_cell.length_c   1.000
_cell.angle_alpha   90.00
_cell.angle_beta   90.00
_cell.angle_gamma   90.00
#
_symmetry.space_group_name_H-M   'P 1'
#
loop_
_entity.id
_entity.type
_entity.pdbx_description
1 polymer ?
#
loop_
_entity_poly.entity_id
_entity_poly.type
_entity_poly.pdbx_seq_one_letter_code
_entity_poly.pdbx_strand_id
1 'polypeptide(L)'
;MSYQVLARKWRPNSFAEVVGQEHVVKALSNALDSNKIHQAYLFSGTRGVGKTTLGRILTKCLNCEEGLQSSPCNKCQACESINEGRFIDFQEVDAASRRGVEETQQLLETVMHMPGSSRYKVYLIDEVHMLSKHSFNALLKTLEEPPPHVVFILATTEPENVPATVLSRCLQFHLKNLTPTQLSDRLKEVLSEEGIKYDDESINQISRAGRGSLRDCLTIADQAIAFCNASLTDSLISEMLGTLPYDRVYELIDCVINEKADKLVKNLREISSLSVDYQRLMDLLLETLQHMAIIQISPETVSDLNLPSEDIIPLSESLKAEDIQLLYQIGLIAKRDMDLAPNIGDGFEMALLRMMSFLPEEKETTQSKKKVVEDKAELKEETISKKSSSKPTATTKSDTEKKENSLAFLDSKAWNKIFNSLKLDSGTKQLISHCSFLRAEDTVIYFSMPKDKLEILNGTHREKFQDCINAALDFECVIFFEEGEALESSPNKTKEKKKAKRLNKASEAIKNDPAVKNILDSLGGTIIESSITPKESQ
;
A
#
# COMPACT_ATOMS: atom_id res chain seq x y z
N MET A 1 -40.74 2.64 -12.85
CA MET A 1 -39.33 2.54 -13.33
C MET A 1 -38.49 2.04 -12.17
N SER A 2 -37.65 1.06 -12.38
CA SER A 2 -36.73 0.63 -11.31
C SER A 2 -35.69 1.72 -11.06
N TYR A 3 -35.42 2.06 -9.81
CA TYR A 3 -34.37 2.99 -9.43
C TYR A 3 -33.02 2.52 -9.99
N GLN A 4 -32.29 3.41 -10.62
CA GLN A 4 -30.94 3.14 -11.17
C GLN A 4 -29.94 4.04 -10.46
N VAL A 5 -28.87 3.42 -9.91
CA VAL A 5 -27.79 4.09 -9.18
C VAL A 5 -27.13 5.14 -10.09
N LEU A 6 -26.86 6.34 -9.57
CA LEU A 6 -26.27 7.47 -10.31
C LEU A 6 -24.99 7.09 -11.05
N ALA A 7 -24.11 6.34 -10.41
CA ALA A 7 -22.85 5.87 -11.04
C ALA A 7 -23.07 5.01 -12.30
N ARG A 8 -24.25 4.40 -12.48
CA ARG A 8 -24.63 3.68 -13.70
C ARG A 8 -25.40 4.54 -14.67
N LYS A 9 -26.33 5.36 -14.19
CA LYS A 9 -27.15 6.26 -15.00
C LYS A 9 -26.30 7.31 -15.71
N TRP A 10 -25.32 7.88 -15.00
CA TRP A 10 -24.43 8.95 -15.47
C TRP A 10 -23.09 8.46 -15.98
N ARG A 11 -23.01 7.18 -16.37
CA ARG A 11 -21.80 6.65 -17.03
C ARG A 11 -21.65 7.32 -18.41
N PRO A 12 -20.49 7.95 -18.70
CA PRO A 12 -20.25 8.58 -20.00
C PRO A 12 -20.49 7.64 -21.17
N ASN A 13 -21.19 8.16 -22.18
CA ASN A 13 -21.55 7.44 -23.39
C ASN A 13 -20.71 7.82 -24.61
N SER A 14 -19.98 8.92 -24.51
CA SER A 14 -19.07 9.44 -25.53
C SER A 14 -17.77 9.95 -24.89
N PHE A 15 -16.73 10.12 -25.69
CA PHE A 15 -15.46 10.69 -25.20
C PHE A 15 -15.63 12.15 -24.72
N ALA A 16 -16.59 12.91 -25.27
CA ALA A 16 -16.85 14.28 -24.88
C ALA A 16 -17.39 14.41 -23.44
N GLU A 17 -18.01 13.37 -22.91
CA GLU A 17 -18.55 13.33 -21.55
C GLU A 17 -17.52 12.87 -20.50
N VAL A 18 -16.35 12.43 -20.94
CA VAL A 18 -15.31 11.95 -20.03
C VAL A 18 -14.56 13.11 -19.40
N VAL A 19 -14.54 13.19 -18.09
CA VAL A 19 -13.91 14.27 -17.33
C VAL A 19 -12.46 13.90 -16.98
N GLY A 20 -11.53 14.86 -17.13
CA GLY A 20 -10.16 14.81 -16.59
C GLY A 20 -9.17 13.88 -17.30
N GLN A 21 -9.56 13.29 -18.46
CA GLN A 21 -8.74 12.34 -19.21
C GLN A 21 -8.43 12.84 -20.64
N GLU A 22 -8.28 14.14 -20.84
CA GLU A 22 -8.15 14.79 -22.15
C GLU A 22 -7.01 14.21 -23.00
N HIS A 23 -5.90 13.84 -22.35
CA HIS A 23 -4.72 13.26 -23.02
C HIS A 23 -5.02 11.88 -23.62
N VAL A 24 -5.79 11.03 -22.89
CA VAL A 24 -6.20 9.70 -23.36
C VAL A 24 -7.26 9.84 -24.45
N VAL A 25 -8.27 10.68 -24.21
CA VAL A 25 -9.36 10.95 -25.14
C VAL A 25 -8.79 11.45 -26.47
N LYS A 26 -7.89 12.43 -26.45
CA LYS A 26 -7.24 12.98 -27.66
C LYS A 26 -6.46 11.91 -28.44
N ALA A 27 -5.71 11.05 -27.73
CA ALA A 27 -4.93 10.00 -28.37
C ALA A 27 -5.82 8.94 -29.04
N LEU A 28 -6.89 8.49 -28.33
CA LEU A 28 -7.84 7.51 -28.85
C LEU A 28 -8.65 8.08 -30.03
N SER A 29 -9.12 9.33 -29.95
CA SER A 29 -9.84 10.00 -31.03
C SER A 29 -8.98 10.10 -32.29
N ASN A 30 -7.73 10.55 -32.15
CA ASN A 30 -6.80 10.63 -33.28
C ASN A 30 -6.53 9.24 -33.93
N ALA A 31 -6.42 8.19 -33.12
CA ALA A 31 -6.22 6.83 -33.61
C ALA A 31 -7.44 6.33 -34.39
N LEU A 32 -8.64 6.60 -33.92
CA LEU A 32 -9.90 6.25 -34.58
C LEU A 32 -10.07 7.02 -35.90
N ASP A 33 -9.92 8.35 -35.88
CA ASP A 33 -10.12 9.22 -37.02
C ASP A 33 -9.06 8.98 -38.13
N SER A 34 -7.84 8.55 -37.76
CA SER A 34 -6.79 8.16 -38.70
C SER A 34 -6.83 6.68 -39.10
N ASN A 35 -7.81 5.90 -38.60
CA ASN A 35 -7.92 4.45 -38.84
C ASN A 35 -6.65 3.66 -38.43
N LYS A 36 -5.96 4.11 -37.36
CA LYS A 36 -4.76 3.47 -36.82
C LYS A 36 -5.08 2.81 -35.48
N ILE A 37 -5.83 1.72 -35.56
CA ILE A 37 -6.29 0.99 -34.35
C ILE A 37 -5.21 0.01 -33.96
N HIS A 38 -4.81 0.08 -32.66
CA HIS A 38 -3.95 -0.92 -32.06
C HIS A 38 -4.78 -2.13 -31.63
N GLN A 39 -4.19 -3.32 -31.67
CA GLN A 39 -4.89 -4.56 -31.32
C GLN A 39 -4.97 -4.83 -29.83
N ALA A 40 -4.16 -4.15 -28.99
CA ALA A 40 -4.20 -4.27 -27.54
C ALA A 40 -3.98 -2.92 -26.87
N TYR A 41 -4.89 -2.56 -25.97
CA TYR A 41 -4.86 -1.36 -25.14
C TYR A 41 -4.77 -1.77 -23.67
N LEU A 42 -3.99 -1.03 -22.88
CA LEU A 42 -3.95 -1.16 -21.44
C LEU A 42 -4.31 0.16 -20.78
N PHE A 43 -5.38 0.19 -20.02
CA PHE A 43 -5.79 1.31 -19.18
C PHE A 43 -5.38 1.04 -17.73
N SER A 44 -4.47 1.84 -17.19
CA SER A 44 -4.04 1.77 -15.80
C SER A 44 -4.53 2.99 -15.01
N GLY A 45 -4.69 2.86 -13.70
CA GLY A 45 -5.11 3.94 -12.80
C GLY A 45 -5.98 3.43 -11.66
N THR A 46 -6.27 4.28 -10.69
CA THR A 46 -7.07 3.92 -9.51
C THR A 46 -8.48 3.47 -9.86
N ARG A 47 -9.16 2.83 -8.90
CA ARG A 47 -10.54 2.39 -9.10
C ARG A 47 -11.45 3.59 -9.33
N GLY A 48 -12.42 3.47 -10.24
CA GLY A 48 -13.47 4.47 -10.46
C GLY A 48 -13.10 5.68 -11.32
N VAL A 49 -11.86 5.75 -11.88
CA VAL A 49 -11.39 6.85 -12.75
C VAL A 49 -11.86 6.74 -14.21
N GLY A 50 -12.58 5.67 -14.58
CA GLY A 50 -13.17 5.52 -15.90
C GLY A 50 -12.55 4.49 -16.84
N LYS A 51 -11.65 3.60 -16.38
CA LYS A 51 -10.99 2.57 -17.22
C LYS A 51 -11.98 1.76 -18.05
N THR A 52 -12.92 1.09 -17.40
CA THR A 52 -13.96 0.27 -18.04
C THR A 52 -14.90 1.11 -18.91
N THR A 53 -15.17 2.36 -18.51
CA THR A 53 -15.99 3.30 -19.29
C THR A 53 -15.32 3.66 -20.60
N LEU A 54 -14.04 4.03 -20.59
CA LEU A 54 -13.26 4.30 -21.81
C LEU A 54 -13.21 3.07 -22.73
N GLY A 55 -13.06 1.87 -22.15
CA GLY A 55 -13.10 0.62 -22.91
C GLY A 55 -14.44 0.42 -23.63
N ARG A 56 -15.56 0.69 -22.97
CA ARG A 56 -16.89 0.61 -23.58
C ARG A 56 -17.11 1.66 -24.65
N ILE A 57 -16.66 2.91 -24.44
CA ILE A 57 -16.76 3.98 -25.45
C ILE A 57 -15.90 3.60 -26.65
N LEU A 58 -14.69 3.14 -26.48
CA LEU A 58 -13.83 2.67 -27.55
C LEU A 58 -14.50 1.54 -28.34
N THR A 59 -15.11 0.57 -27.66
CA THR A 59 -15.87 -0.53 -28.29
C THR A 59 -17.02 -0.02 -29.15
N LYS A 60 -17.75 1.01 -28.68
CA LYS A 60 -18.82 1.66 -29.45
C LYS A 60 -18.26 2.37 -30.68
N CYS A 61 -17.17 3.11 -30.56
CA CYS A 61 -16.51 3.78 -31.67
C CYS A 61 -16.05 2.79 -32.76
N LEU A 62 -15.52 1.62 -32.34
CA LEU A 62 -15.06 0.56 -33.25
C LEU A 62 -16.22 -0.09 -34.02
N ASN A 63 -17.39 -0.27 -33.38
CA ASN A 63 -18.49 -1.07 -33.90
C ASN A 63 -19.76 -0.26 -34.25
N CYS A 64 -19.71 1.07 -34.16
CA CYS A 64 -20.85 1.92 -34.52
C CYS A 64 -21.24 1.72 -35.99
N GLU A 65 -22.52 1.51 -36.30
CA GLU A 65 -23.00 1.26 -37.68
C GLU A 65 -22.76 2.45 -38.61
N GLU A 66 -22.71 3.69 -38.09
CA GLU A 66 -22.40 4.90 -38.87
C GLU A 66 -20.94 4.99 -39.36
N GLY A 67 -20.09 4.11 -38.88
CA GLY A 67 -18.68 4.05 -39.27
C GLY A 67 -17.73 4.03 -38.09
N LEU A 68 -16.44 3.92 -38.42
CA LEU A 68 -15.35 4.06 -37.47
C LEU A 68 -15.12 5.56 -37.23
N GLN A 69 -15.37 6.04 -36.06
CA GLN A 69 -15.27 7.47 -35.70
C GLN A 69 -15.08 7.66 -34.20
N SER A 70 -14.50 8.80 -33.82
CA SER A 70 -14.27 9.16 -32.42
C SER A 70 -15.54 9.49 -31.63
N SER A 71 -16.66 9.71 -32.30
CA SER A 71 -17.95 10.01 -31.65
C SER A 71 -19.00 8.97 -32.05
N PRO A 72 -19.34 8.00 -31.17
CA PRO A 72 -20.34 6.99 -31.48
C PRO A 72 -21.73 7.60 -31.53
N CYS A 73 -22.61 7.12 -32.42
CA CYS A 73 -23.96 7.68 -32.59
C CYS A 73 -24.89 7.46 -31.36
N ASN A 74 -24.60 6.48 -30.53
CA ASN A 74 -25.38 6.06 -29.35
C ASN A 74 -26.84 5.66 -29.62
N LYS A 75 -27.24 5.51 -30.89
CA LYS A 75 -28.66 5.24 -31.32
C LYS A 75 -28.78 3.97 -32.16
N CYS A 76 -27.68 3.46 -32.75
CA CYS A 76 -27.71 2.25 -33.55
C CYS A 76 -27.77 0.99 -32.64
N GLN A 77 -28.19 -0.13 -33.22
CA GLN A 77 -28.36 -1.39 -32.48
C GLN A 77 -27.06 -1.83 -31.78
N ALA A 78 -25.92 -1.64 -32.40
CA ALA A 78 -24.62 -1.96 -31.79
C ALA A 78 -24.34 -1.08 -30.56
N CYS A 79 -24.51 0.23 -30.65
CA CYS A 79 -24.29 1.16 -29.54
C CYS A 79 -25.22 0.90 -28.34
N GLU A 80 -26.51 0.67 -28.62
CA GLU A 80 -27.49 0.36 -27.56
C GLU A 80 -27.20 -0.97 -26.89
N SER A 81 -26.93 -2.02 -27.68
CA SER A 81 -26.59 -3.36 -27.14
C SER A 81 -25.32 -3.36 -26.30
N ILE A 82 -24.29 -2.56 -26.67
CA ILE A 82 -23.07 -2.38 -25.86
C ILE A 82 -23.39 -1.68 -24.54
N ASN A 83 -24.25 -0.63 -24.55
CA ASN A 83 -24.66 0.06 -23.32
C ASN A 83 -25.40 -0.88 -22.36
N GLU A 84 -26.26 -1.73 -22.90
CA GLU A 84 -27.02 -2.71 -22.12
C GLU A 84 -26.21 -3.94 -21.74
N GLY A 85 -25.00 -4.13 -22.28
CA GLY A 85 -24.14 -5.29 -22.02
C GLY A 85 -24.63 -6.58 -22.69
N ARG A 86 -25.36 -6.47 -23.80
CA ARG A 86 -25.93 -7.61 -24.55
C ARG A 86 -25.32 -7.82 -25.95
N PHE A 87 -24.28 -7.07 -26.26
CA PHE A 87 -23.62 -7.16 -27.58
C PHE A 87 -22.75 -8.42 -27.69
N ILE A 88 -23.02 -9.27 -28.64
CA ILE A 88 -22.38 -10.61 -28.77
C ILE A 88 -20.87 -10.51 -29.02
N ASP A 89 -20.44 -9.55 -29.84
CA ASP A 89 -19.03 -9.34 -30.20
C ASP A 89 -18.27 -8.46 -29.21
N PHE A 90 -18.86 -8.13 -28.04
CA PHE A 90 -18.22 -7.45 -26.94
C PHE A 90 -18.31 -8.32 -25.67
N GLN A 91 -17.16 -8.82 -25.25
CA GLN A 91 -17.06 -9.61 -24.03
C GLN A 91 -16.35 -8.82 -22.95
N GLU A 92 -17.07 -8.48 -21.91
CA GLU A 92 -16.54 -7.84 -20.69
C GLU A 92 -16.38 -8.89 -19.60
N VAL A 93 -15.15 -9.06 -19.15
CA VAL A 93 -14.75 -10.08 -18.18
C VAL A 93 -14.02 -9.41 -17.02
N ASP A 94 -14.50 -9.63 -15.82
CA ASP A 94 -13.79 -9.26 -14.60
C ASP A 94 -12.88 -10.42 -14.18
N ALA A 95 -11.56 -10.20 -14.24
CA ALA A 95 -10.57 -11.19 -13.88
C ALA A 95 -10.58 -11.54 -12.39
N ALA A 96 -11.11 -10.66 -11.53
CA ALA A 96 -11.27 -10.95 -10.10
C ALA A 96 -12.32 -12.03 -9.86
N SER A 97 -13.39 -12.05 -10.66
CA SER A 97 -14.48 -13.02 -10.59
C SER A 97 -14.16 -14.33 -11.33
N ARG A 98 -13.29 -14.27 -12.35
CA ARG A 98 -12.92 -15.40 -13.22
C ARG A 98 -11.43 -15.69 -13.18
N ARG A 99 -10.96 -16.18 -12.03
CA ARG A 99 -9.53 -16.50 -11.80
C ARG A 99 -9.08 -17.83 -12.42
N GLY A 100 -10.00 -18.65 -12.90
CA GLY A 100 -9.73 -19.99 -13.43
C GLY A 100 -8.96 -19.96 -14.76
N VAL A 101 -7.98 -20.84 -14.90
CA VAL A 101 -7.23 -21.03 -16.15
C VAL A 101 -8.17 -21.50 -17.26
N GLU A 102 -9.11 -22.39 -16.93
CA GLU A 102 -10.09 -22.95 -17.86
C GLU A 102 -11.03 -21.89 -18.43
N GLU A 103 -11.50 -20.96 -17.60
CA GLU A 103 -12.37 -19.87 -18.05
C GLU A 103 -11.65 -18.90 -19.00
N THR A 104 -10.38 -18.60 -18.71
CA THR A 104 -9.54 -17.79 -19.60
C THR A 104 -9.27 -18.54 -20.91
N GLN A 105 -9.02 -19.84 -20.87
CA GLN A 105 -8.83 -20.65 -22.09
C GLN A 105 -10.08 -20.70 -22.95
N GLN A 106 -11.25 -20.94 -22.36
CA GLN A 106 -12.54 -20.89 -23.07
C GLN A 106 -12.78 -19.54 -23.74
N LEU A 107 -12.44 -18.42 -23.06
CA LEU A 107 -12.53 -17.10 -23.65
C LEU A 107 -11.58 -17.00 -24.86
N LEU A 108 -10.34 -17.43 -24.74
CA LEU A 108 -9.34 -17.35 -25.81
C LEU A 108 -9.65 -18.27 -26.99
N GLU A 109 -10.31 -19.41 -26.81
CA GLU A 109 -10.81 -20.26 -27.88
C GLU A 109 -11.81 -19.52 -28.76
N THR A 110 -12.63 -18.64 -28.18
CA THR A 110 -13.61 -17.85 -28.93
C THR A 110 -12.96 -16.73 -29.75
N VAL A 111 -11.71 -16.35 -29.48
CA VAL A 111 -11.01 -15.24 -30.17
C VAL A 111 -10.80 -15.54 -31.65
N MET A 112 -10.53 -16.79 -32.00
CA MET A 112 -10.30 -17.21 -33.39
C MET A 112 -11.55 -17.14 -34.27
N HIS A 113 -12.74 -17.05 -33.68
CA HIS A 113 -13.97 -16.97 -34.45
C HIS A 113 -14.22 -15.55 -34.93
N MET A 114 -14.63 -15.44 -36.19
CA MET A 114 -15.04 -14.15 -36.79
C MET A 114 -16.18 -13.51 -36.00
N PRO A 115 -16.27 -12.17 -35.95
CA PRO A 115 -17.41 -11.48 -35.34
C PRO A 115 -18.70 -11.86 -36.06
N GLY A 116 -19.80 -11.93 -35.29
CA GLY A 116 -21.10 -12.35 -35.80
C GLY A 116 -21.81 -11.25 -36.58
N SER A 117 -21.71 -10.00 -36.12
CA SER A 117 -22.48 -8.88 -36.70
C SER A 117 -21.72 -7.56 -36.70
N SER A 118 -20.47 -7.53 -36.26
CA SER A 118 -19.69 -6.31 -36.06
C SER A 118 -18.38 -6.28 -36.88
N ARG A 119 -17.70 -5.13 -36.89
CA ARG A 119 -16.38 -4.98 -37.53
C ARG A 119 -15.28 -5.61 -36.65
N TYR A 120 -15.36 -5.42 -35.36
CA TYR A 120 -14.35 -5.88 -34.40
C TYR A 120 -15.00 -6.68 -33.28
N LYS A 121 -14.36 -7.76 -32.91
CA LYS A 121 -14.63 -8.51 -31.69
C LYS A 121 -13.76 -7.96 -30.58
N VAL A 122 -14.38 -7.42 -29.54
CA VAL A 122 -13.67 -6.70 -28.47
C VAL A 122 -13.75 -7.47 -27.16
N TYR A 123 -12.60 -7.68 -26.54
CA TYR A 123 -12.46 -8.30 -25.23
C TYR A 123 -11.97 -7.27 -24.23
N LEU A 124 -12.82 -6.89 -23.29
CA LEU A 124 -12.49 -6.03 -22.17
C LEU A 124 -12.25 -6.89 -20.94
N ILE A 125 -10.99 -6.95 -20.50
CA ILE A 125 -10.61 -7.68 -19.28
C ILE A 125 -10.32 -6.67 -18.20
N ASP A 126 -11.23 -6.59 -17.22
CA ASP A 126 -11.07 -5.69 -16.07
C ASP A 126 -10.28 -6.37 -14.95
N GLU A 127 -9.52 -5.59 -14.20
CA GLU A 127 -8.57 -6.02 -13.15
C GLU A 127 -7.63 -7.15 -13.61
N VAL A 128 -7.04 -6.97 -14.79
CA VAL A 128 -6.23 -8.00 -15.47
C VAL A 128 -5.07 -8.54 -14.61
N HIS A 129 -4.55 -7.76 -13.66
CA HIS A 129 -3.51 -8.20 -12.71
C HIS A 129 -3.94 -9.40 -11.84
N MET A 130 -5.26 -9.65 -11.72
CA MET A 130 -5.80 -10.79 -10.97
C MET A 130 -5.72 -12.11 -11.73
N LEU A 131 -5.33 -12.10 -13.00
CA LEU A 131 -5.15 -13.31 -13.79
C LEU A 131 -3.99 -14.16 -13.25
N SER A 132 -4.13 -15.48 -13.33
CA SER A 132 -3.05 -16.40 -12.99
C SER A 132 -1.89 -16.31 -14.00
N LYS A 133 -0.68 -16.73 -13.60
CA LYS A 133 0.48 -16.77 -14.52
C LYS A 133 0.19 -17.66 -15.74
N HIS A 134 -0.59 -18.73 -15.60
CA HIS A 134 -0.99 -19.60 -16.70
C HIS A 134 -1.96 -18.91 -17.66
N SER A 135 -2.92 -18.15 -17.14
CA SER A 135 -3.85 -17.32 -17.92
C SER A 135 -3.11 -16.24 -18.71
N PHE A 136 -2.13 -15.55 -18.10
CA PHE A 136 -1.28 -14.61 -18.81
C PHE A 136 -0.50 -15.26 -19.95
N ASN A 137 0.09 -16.44 -19.73
CA ASN A 137 0.83 -17.15 -20.77
C ASN A 137 -0.08 -17.58 -21.93
N ALA A 138 -1.32 -17.93 -21.65
CA ALA A 138 -2.30 -18.22 -22.70
C ALA A 138 -2.67 -16.94 -23.51
N LEU A 139 -2.88 -15.82 -22.81
CA LEU A 139 -3.19 -14.53 -23.41
C LEU A 139 -2.03 -14.01 -24.29
N LEU A 140 -0.77 -14.21 -23.87
CA LEU A 140 0.43 -13.77 -24.60
C LEU A 140 0.48 -14.33 -26.02
N LYS A 141 0.13 -15.61 -26.23
CA LYS A 141 0.10 -16.21 -27.57
C LYS A 141 -0.82 -15.47 -28.52
N THR A 142 -1.97 -15.03 -28.03
CA THR A 142 -2.95 -14.29 -28.83
C THR A 142 -2.57 -12.81 -28.98
N LEU A 143 -1.85 -12.22 -28.01
CA LEU A 143 -1.35 -10.86 -28.11
C LEU A 143 -0.14 -10.74 -29.04
N GLU A 144 0.61 -11.81 -29.30
CA GLU A 144 1.73 -11.85 -30.25
C GLU A 144 1.24 -11.85 -31.70
N GLU A 145 0.23 -12.65 -31.99
CA GLU A 145 -0.35 -12.78 -33.34
C GLU A 145 -1.89 -12.66 -33.26
N PRO A 146 -2.41 -11.47 -32.91
CA PRO A 146 -3.85 -11.29 -32.77
C PRO A 146 -4.53 -11.29 -34.16
N PRO A 147 -5.71 -11.92 -34.28
CA PRO A 147 -6.50 -11.83 -35.50
C PRO A 147 -6.85 -10.36 -35.81
N PRO A 148 -6.89 -9.97 -37.10
CA PRO A 148 -7.08 -8.55 -37.50
C PRO A 148 -8.44 -7.97 -37.05
N HIS A 149 -9.41 -8.81 -36.76
CA HIS A 149 -10.75 -8.44 -36.32
C HIS A 149 -10.88 -8.39 -34.79
N VAL A 150 -9.81 -8.62 -34.03
CA VAL A 150 -9.85 -8.68 -32.56
C VAL A 150 -9.14 -7.48 -31.95
N VAL A 151 -9.76 -6.91 -30.93
CA VAL A 151 -9.17 -5.84 -30.11
C VAL A 151 -9.27 -6.24 -28.63
N PHE A 152 -8.12 -6.24 -27.95
CA PHE A 152 -8.05 -6.43 -26.51
C PHE A 152 -8.00 -5.10 -25.80
N ILE A 153 -8.79 -4.95 -24.75
CA ILE A 153 -8.79 -3.81 -23.84
C ILE A 153 -8.54 -4.37 -22.44
N LEU A 154 -7.37 -4.11 -21.91
CA LEU A 154 -6.99 -4.54 -20.56
C LEU A 154 -7.12 -3.37 -19.61
N ALA A 155 -7.71 -3.57 -18.45
CA ALA A 155 -7.82 -2.57 -17.41
C ALA A 155 -7.19 -3.10 -16.10
N THR A 156 -6.45 -2.26 -15.39
CA THR A 156 -5.80 -2.62 -14.12
C THR A 156 -5.70 -1.44 -13.17
N THR A 157 -5.79 -1.73 -11.88
CA THR A 157 -5.41 -0.79 -10.81
C THR A 157 -3.93 -0.89 -10.43
N GLU A 158 -3.29 -2.02 -10.74
CA GLU A 158 -1.93 -2.37 -10.33
C GLU A 158 -1.08 -2.75 -11.56
N PRO A 159 -0.59 -1.76 -12.32
CA PRO A 159 0.19 -2.03 -13.54
C PRO A 159 1.52 -2.77 -13.25
N GLU A 160 2.10 -2.60 -12.07
CA GLU A 160 3.31 -3.29 -11.62
C GLU A 160 3.15 -4.80 -11.49
N ASN A 161 1.92 -5.29 -11.26
CA ASN A 161 1.61 -6.71 -11.18
C ASN A 161 1.31 -7.36 -12.54
N VAL A 162 1.28 -6.57 -13.62
CA VAL A 162 1.12 -7.08 -14.99
C VAL A 162 2.49 -7.43 -15.56
N PRO A 163 2.68 -8.64 -16.14
CA PRO A 163 3.96 -9.06 -16.70
C PRO A 163 4.47 -8.10 -17.78
N ALA A 164 5.76 -7.75 -17.76
CA ALA A 164 6.39 -6.86 -18.73
C ALA A 164 6.23 -7.33 -20.20
N THR A 165 6.12 -8.64 -20.39
CA THR A 165 5.84 -9.26 -21.71
C THR A 165 4.47 -8.88 -22.26
N VAL A 166 3.45 -8.67 -21.41
CA VAL A 166 2.13 -8.17 -21.80
C VAL A 166 2.20 -6.67 -22.04
N LEU A 167 2.84 -5.93 -21.11
CA LEU A 167 2.99 -4.48 -21.20
C LEU A 167 3.65 -4.04 -22.53
N SER A 168 4.67 -4.76 -22.99
CA SER A 168 5.39 -4.45 -24.23
C SER A 168 4.56 -4.63 -25.51
N ARG A 169 3.42 -5.32 -25.45
CA ARG A 169 2.51 -5.58 -26.59
C ARG A 169 1.26 -4.73 -26.55
N CYS A 170 1.08 -3.93 -25.50
CA CYS A 170 -0.08 -3.07 -25.33
C CYS A 170 0.27 -1.59 -25.50
N LEU A 171 -0.63 -0.84 -26.11
CA LEU A 171 -0.60 0.61 -26.05
C LEU A 171 -1.12 1.03 -24.65
N GLN A 172 -0.22 1.60 -23.84
CA GLN A 172 -0.50 1.88 -22.43
C GLN A 172 -1.01 3.30 -22.26
N PHE A 173 -2.10 3.44 -21.49
CA PHE A 173 -2.67 4.71 -21.05
C PHE A 173 -2.83 4.74 -19.54
N HIS A 174 -2.22 5.74 -18.93
CA HIS A 174 -2.38 5.97 -17.48
C HIS A 174 -3.46 7.02 -17.25
N LEU A 175 -4.53 6.63 -16.56
CA LEU A 175 -5.62 7.51 -16.18
C LEU A 175 -5.30 8.20 -14.85
N LYS A 176 -5.47 9.52 -14.84
CA LYS A 176 -5.22 10.36 -13.67
C LYS A 176 -6.43 10.35 -12.72
N ASN A 177 -6.15 10.51 -11.44
CA ASN A 177 -7.19 10.84 -10.47
C ASN A 177 -7.80 12.20 -10.83
N LEU A 178 -9.10 12.33 -10.65
CA LEU A 178 -9.79 13.60 -10.83
C LEU A 178 -9.48 14.53 -9.67
N THR A 179 -9.33 15.82 -9.98
CA THR A 179 -9.18 16.84 -8.95
C THR A 179 -10.50 17.03 -8.20
N PRO A 180 -10.47 17.49 -6.94
CA PRO A 180 -11.68 17.81 -6.20
C PRO A 180 -12.59 18.80 -6.94
N THR A 181 -12.02 19.77 -7.65
CA THR A 181 -12.77 20.73 -8.46
C THR A 181 -13.51 20.05 -9.63
N GLN A 182 -12.82 19.17 -10.39
CA GLN A 182 -13.46 18.41 -11.47
C GLN A 182 -14.58 17.51 -10.97
N LEU A 183 -14.40 16.87 -9.80
CA LEU A 183 -15.44 16.05 -9.17
C LEU A 183 -16.62 16.91 -8.73
N SER A 184 -16.37 18.07 -8.10
CA SER A 184 -17.39 19.01 -7.64
C SER A 184 -18.22 19.53 -8.81
N ASP A 185 -17.58 19.98 -9.90
CA ASP A 185 -18.28 20.51 -11.08
C ASP A 185 -19.16 19.44 -11.73
N ARG A 186 -18.64 18.22 -11.89
CA ARG A 186 -19.42 17.12 -12.45
C ARG A 186 -20.56 16.68 -11.53
N LEU A 187 -20.36 16.71 -10.23
CA LEU A 187 -21.40 16.37 -9.26
C LEU A 187 -22.53 17.41 -9.26
N LYS A 188 -22.19 18.71 -9.34
CA LYS A 188 -23.16 19.82 -9.48
C LYS A 188 -24.02 19.66 -10.72
N GLU A 189 -23.41 19.33 -11.86
CA GLU A 189 -24.12 19.06 -13.11
C GLU A 189 -25.13 17.91 -12.94
N VAL A 190 -24.66 16.76 -12.42
CA VAL A 190 -25.50 15.57 -12.20
C VAL A 190 -26.67 15.86 -11.25
N LEU A 191 -26.41 16.48 -10.11
CA LEU A 191 -27.44 16.79 -9.11
C LEU A 191 -28.46 17.82 -9.62
N SER A 192 -27.99 18.80 -10.40
CA SER A 192 -28.88 19.79 -11.03
C SER A 192 -29.85 19.15 -12.03
N GLU A 193 -29.36 18.19 -12.84
CA GLU A 193 -30.20 17.44 -13.77
C GLU A 193 -31.15 16.45 -13.07
N GLU A 194 -30.78 15.92 -11.91
CA GLU A 194 -31.66 15.12 -11.06
C GLU A 194 -32.64 15.96 -10.25
N GLY A 195 -32.54 17.31 -10.25
CA GLY A 195 -33.40 18.22 -9.50
C GLY A 195 -33.18 18.17 -7.99
N ILE A 196 -32.01 17.74 -7.52
CA ILE A 196 -31.66 17.65 -6.11
C ILE A 196 -31.12 18.99 -5.63
N LYS A 197 -31.59 19.46 -4.48
CA LYS A 197 -31.07 20.67 -3.83
C LYS A 197 -29.81 20.34 -3.04
N TYR A 198 -28.83 21.20 -3.16
CA TYR A 198 -27.54 21.04 -2.46
C TYR A 198 -26.98 22.41 -2.05
N ASP A 199 -26.10 22.41 -1.05
CA ASP A 199 -25.19 23.52 -0.77
C ASP A 199 -23.78 23.19 -1.29
N ASP A 200 -22.97 24.23 -1.50
CA ASP A 200 -21.62 24.05 -2.08
C ASP A 200 -20.69 23.26 -1.15
N GLU A 201 -20.84 23.40 0.16
CA GLU A 201 -19.98 22.71 1.11
C GLU A 201 -20.29 21.21 1.16
N SER A 202 -21.57 20.83 1.06
CA SER A 202 -21.95 19.42 0.94
C SER A 202 -21.33 18.76 -0.29
N ILE A 203 -21.27 19.48 -1.43
CA ILE A 203 -20.60 18.99 -2.65
C ILE A 203 -19.10 18.83 -2.44
N ASN A 204 -18.46 19.80 -1.80
CA ASN A 204 -17.04 19.74 -1.50
C ASN A 204 -16.70 18.54 -0.59
N GLN A 205 -17.51 18.27 0.43
CA GLN A 205 -17.34 17.10 1.29
C GLN A 205 -17.44 15.78 0.51
N ILE A 206 -18.48 15.63 -0.33
CA ILE A 206 -18.69 14.42 -1.16
C ILE A 206 -17.50 14.27 -2.13
N SER A 207 -17.05 15.35 -2.78
CA SER A 207 -15.94 15.34 -3.72
C SER A 207 -14.61 14.92 -3.08
N ARG A 208 -14.33 15.42 -1.88
CA ARG A 208 -13.15 15.00 -1.07
C ARG A 208 -13.27 13.52 -0.67
N ALA A 209 -14.47 13.10 -0.21
CA ALA A 209 -14.73 11.71 0.16
C ALA A 209 -14.56 10.72 -1.01
N GLY A 210 -14.79 11.16 -2.25
CA GLY A 210 -14.59 10.39 -3.48
C GLY A 210 -13.13 10.11 -3.85
N ARG A 211 -12.15 10.78 -3.20
CA ARG A 211 -10.68 10.52 -3.34
C ARG A 211 -10.20 10.40 -4.79
N GLY A 212 -10.70 11.26 -5.68
CA GLY A 212 -10.32 11.27 -7.11
C GLY A 212 -11.09 10.27 -7.97
N SER A 213 -12.03 9.51 -7.41
CA SER A 213 -12.90 8.54 -8.09
C SER A 213 -14.30 9.12 -8.31
N LEU A 214 -14.68 9.34 -9.56
CA LEU A 214 -16.05 9.80 -9.90
C LEU A 214 -17.10 8.76 -9.53
N ARG A 215 -16.79 7.47 -9.71
CA ARG A 215 -17.73 6.39 -9.36
C ARG A 215 -18.06 6.39 -7.86
N ASP A 216 -17.04 6.54 -7.02
CA ASP A 216 -17.24 6.53 -5.58
C ASP A 216 -17.92 7.82 -5.13
N CYS A 217 -17.58 8.96 -5.74
CA CYS A 217 -18.27 10.24 -5.54
C CYS A 217 -19.78 10.15 -5.83
N LEU A 218 -20.15 9.58 -6.98
CA LEU A 218 -21.57 9.37 -7.34
C LEU A 218 -22.26 8.33 -6.44
N THR A 219 -21.55 7.33 -5.97
CA THR A 219 -22.10 6.33 -5.03
C THR A 219 -22.38 6.97 -3.66
N ILE A 220 -21.46 7.82 -3.18
CA ILE A 220 -21.66 8.60 -1.94
C ILE A 220 -22.83 9.57 -2.12
N ALA A 221 -22.96 10.22 -3.29
CA ALA A 221 -24.07 11.09 -3.59
C ALA A 221 -25.43 10.35 -3.56
N ASP A 222 -25.50 9.13 -4.09
CA ASP A 222 -26.71 8.28 -3.99
C ASP A 222 -27.10 7.99 -2.53
N GLN A 223 -26.09 7.66 -1.70
CA GLN A 223 -26.31 7.45 -0.27
C GLN A 223 -26.79 8.73 0.42
N ALA A 224 -26.19 9.86 0.06
CA ALA A 224 -26.55 11.16 0.60
C ALA A 224 -28.00 11.56 0.23
N ILE A 225 -28.42 11.34 -1.01
CA ILE A 225 -29.79 11.59 -1.45
C ILE A 225 -30.79 10.75 -0.64
N ALA A 226 -30.46 9.48 -0.42
CA ALA A 226 -31.33 8.59 0.37
C ALA A 226 -31.39 9.00 1.85
N PHE A 227 -30.27 9.46 2.42
CA PHE A 227 -30.17 9.86 3.82
C PHE A 227 -30.84 11.23 4.09
N CYS A 228 -30.59 12.20 3.20
CA CYS A 228 -30.99 13.60 3.40
C CYS A 228 -32.36 13.96 2.80
N ASN A 229 -33.18 12.99 2.37
CA ASN A 229 -34.49 13.25 1.72
C ASN A 229 -34.42 14.28 0.57
N ALA A 230 -33.42 14.15 -0.31
CA ALA A 230 -33.19 14.97 -1.50
C ALA A 230 -32.83 16.47 -1.24
N SER A 231 -32.34 16.81 -0.05
CA SER A 231 -31.79 18.14 0.24
C SER A 231 -30.44 17.95 0.93
N LEU A 232 -29.34 18.07 0.16
CA LEU A 232 -27.97 17.86 0.65
C LEU A 232 -27.50 19.10 1.39
N THR A 233 -27.30 18.97 2.70
CA THR A 233 -26.76 20.02 3.57
C THR A 233 -25.49 19.52 4.22
N ASP A 234 -24.56 20.43 4.49
CA ASP A 234 -23.25 20.14 5.08
C ASP A 234 -23.34 19.29 6.35
N SER A 235 -24.23 19.65 7.28
CA SER A 235 -24.40 18.94 8.55
C SER A 235 -24.88 17.49 8.37
N LEU A 236 -25.83 17.25 7.46
CA LEU A 236 -26.36 15.90 7.19
C LEU A 236 -25.33 15.03 6.46
N ILE A 237 -24.54 15.62 5.56
CA ILE A 237 -23.46 14.90 4.89
C ILE A 237 -22.37 14.52 5.88
N SER A 238 -21.98 15.42 6.77
CA SER A 238 -21.03 15.14 7.84
C SER A 238 -21.49 14.00 8.74
N GLU A 239 -22.77 14.00 9.13
CA GLU A 239 -23.39 12.94 9.92
C GLU A 239 -23.36 11.60 9.18
N MET A 240 -23.79 11.57 7.92
CA MET A 240 -23.80 10.36 7.09
C MET A 240 -22.40 9.78 6.87
N LEU A 241 -21.42 10.63 6.61
CA LEU A 241 -20.05 10.21 6.37
C LEU A 241 -19.31 9.84 7.66
N GLY A 242 -19.88 10.14 8.82
CA GLY A 242 -19.20 10.02 10.11
C GLY A 242 -17.95 10.91 10.19
N THR A 243 -17.93 12.02 9.42
CA THR A 243 -16.84 12.98 9.43
C THR A 243 -17.15 14.06 10.46
N LEU A 244 -16.15 14.37 11.27
CA LEU A 244 -16.25 15.55 12.13
C LEU A 244 -15.94 16.80 11.29
N PRO A 245 -16.62 17.93 11.57
CA PRO A 245 -16.24 19.22 11.02
C PRO A 245 -14.77 19.53 11.33
N TYR A 246 -14.09 20.24 10.44
CA TYR A 246 -12.69 20.67 10.64
C TYR A 246 -12.50 21.40 11.96
N ASP A 247 -13.48 22.18 12.40
CA ASP A 247 -13.45 22.92 13.67
C ASP A 247 -13.17 21.99 14.87
N ARG A 248 -13.74 20.79 14.87
CA ARG A 248 -13.48 19.79 15.93
C ARG A 248 -12.05 19.26 15.90
N VAL A 249 -11.48 19.10 14.71
CA VAL A 249 -10.08 18.69 14.56
C VAL A 249 -9.15 19.81 15.01
N TYR A 250 -9.48 21.06 14.66
CA TYR A 250 -8.74 22.22 15.15
C TYR A 250 -8.79 22.33 16.68
N GLU A 251 -9.96 22.08 17.31
CA GLU A 251 -10.07 22.02 18.76
C GLU A 251 -9.21 20.90 19.38
N LEU A 252 -9.11 19.73 18.74
CA LEU A 252 -8.24 18.65 19.22
C LEU A 252 -6.76 19.04 19.12
N ILE A 253 -6.37 19.64 18.00
CA ILE A 253 -5.00 20.13 17.80
C ILE A 253 -4.69 21.25 18.80
N ASP A 254 -5.60 22.21 19.01
CA ASP A 254 -5.45 23.28 20.04
C ASP A 254 -5.26 22.68 21.45
N CYS A 255 -6.01 21.63 21.78
CA CYS A 255 -5.84 20.95 23.06
C CYS A 255 -4.47 20.27 23.19
N VAL A 256 -3.94 19.72 22.11
CA VAL A 256 -2.61 19.09 22.09
C VAL A 256 -1.53 20.14 22.23
N ILE A 257 -1.60 21.25 21.47
CA ILE A 257 -0.62 22.35 21.47
C ILE A 257 -0.55 23.03 22.84
N ASN A 258 -1.70 23.31 23.44
CA ASN A 258 -1.80 24.02 24.71
C ASN A 258 -1.83 23.10 25.94
N GLU A 259 -1.50 21.82 25.79
CA GLU A 259 -1.44 20.83 26.88
C GLU A 259 -2.72 20.75 27.74
N LYS A 260 -3.88 21.03 27.13
CA LYS A 260 -5.19 21.01 27.83
C LYS A 260 -5.75 19.59 27.94
N ALA A 261 -5.12 18.73 28.76
CA ALA A 261 -5.45 17.31 28.87
C ALA A 261 -6.93 17.07 29.24
N ASP A 262 -7.46 17.82 30.22
CA ASP A 262 -8.86 17.65 30.68
C ASP A 262 -9.86 17.98 29.57
N LYS A 263 -9.59 19.02 28.77
CA LYS A 263 -10.42 19.40 27.62
C LYS A 263 -10.32 18.35 26.50
N LEU A 264 -9.12 17.87 26.25
CA LEU A 264 -8.88 16.80 25.26
C LEU A 264 -9.69 15.53 25.58
N VAL A 265 -9.59 15.03 26.80
CA VAL A 265 -10.34 13.83 27.24
C VAL A 265 -11.84 14.05 27.16
N LYS A 266 -12.34 15.27 27.50
CA LYS A 266 -13.77 15.60 27.38
C LYS A 266 -14.21 15.57 25.92
N ASN A 267 -13.48 16.22 25.00
CA ASN A 267 -13.77 16.22 23.57
C ASN A 267 -13.76 14.79 23.00
N LEU A 268 -12.79 13.96 23.40
CA LEU A 268 -12.72 12.57 22.96
C LEU A 268 -13.94 11.73 23.41
N ARG A 269 -14.44 11.95 24.62
CA ARG A 269 -15.67 11.30 25.10
C ARG A 269 -16.89 11.76 24.33
N GLU A 270 -16.99 13.04 23.98
CA GLU A 270 -18.06 13.55 23.14
C GLU A 270 -18.00 12.91 21.75
N ILE A 271 -16.82 12.84 21.15
CA ILE A 271 -16.60 12.19 19.85
C ILE A 271 -16.96 10.70 19.90
N SER A 272 -16.59 9.98 20.97
CA SER A 272 -16.91 8.57 21.10
C SER A 272 -18.41 8.27 21.14
N SER A 273 -19.23 9.24 21.54
CA SER A 273 -20.71 9.12 21.53
C SER A 273 -21.34 9.27 20.15
N LEU A 274 -20.59 9.78 19.15
CA LEU A 274 -21.10 10.14 17.81
C LEU A 274 -20.87 9.06 16.74
N SER A 275 -20.45 7.84 17.09
CA SER A 275 -20.19 6.74 16.14
C SER A 275 -19.25 7.13 14.98
N VAL A 276 -18.19 7.87 15.28
CA VAL A 276 -17.25 8.43 14.30
C VAL A 276 -16.30 7.34 13.77
N ASP A 277 -15.93 7.44 12.50
CA ASP A 277 -14.83 6.65 11.92
C ASP A 277 -13.47 7.23 12.34
N TYR A 278 -12.83 6.59 13.31
CA TYR A 278 -11.55 7.03 13.85
C TYR A 278 -10.38 6.95 12.86
N GLN A 279 -10.43 6.04 11.88
CA GLN A 279 -9.40 5.98 10.84
C GLN A 279 -9.50 7.23 9.95
N ARG A 280 -10.71 7.61 9.60
CA ARG A 280 -10.98 8.82 8.83
C ARG A 280 -10.65 10.10 9.61
N LEU A 281 -10.93 10.10 10.92
CA LEU A 281 -10.56 11.21 11.80
C LEU A 281 -9.03 11.37 11.90
N MET A 282 -8.28 10.26 11.94
CA MET A 282 -6.82 10.30 11.89
C MET A 282 -6.31 10.82 10.55
N ASP A 283 -6.95 10.44 9.43
CA ASP A 283 -6.62 10.97 8.10
C ASP A 283 -6.78 12.49 8.06
N LEU A 284 -7.90 13.00 8.60
CA LEU A 284 -8.21 14.43 8.65
C LEU A 284 -7.22 15.20 9.53
N LEU A 285 -6.83 14.62 10.67
CA LEU A 285 -5.81 15.20 11.55
C LEU A 285 -4.45 15.30 10.85
N LEU A 286 -4.02 14.25 10.15
CA LEU A 286 -2.78 14.24 9.38
C LEU A 286 -2.83 15.25 8.23
N GLU A 287 -3.95 15.34 7.51
CA GLU A 287 -4.17 16.33 6.45
C GLU A 287 -4.07 17.75 7.00
N THR A 288 -4.67 18.01 8.16
CA THR A 288 -4.60 19.32 8.84
C THR A 288 -3.16 19.68 9.21
N LEU A 289 -2.40 18.76 9.81
CA LEU A 289 -0.99 18.99 10.15
C LEU A 289 -0.13 19.22 8.89
N GLN A 290 -0.42 18.53 7.79
CA GLN A 290 0.26 18.77 6.51
C GLN A 290 -0.06 20.16 5.98
N HIS A 291 -1.31 20.60 6.03
CA HIS A 291 -1.71 21.95 5.61
C HIS A 291 -1.03 23.03 6.47
N MET A 292 -0.97 22.84 7.79
CA MET A 292 -0.23 23.75 8.69
C MET A 292 1.24 23.87 8.28
N ALA A 293 1.90 22.75 7.94
CA ALA A 293 3.28 22.77 7.48
C ALA A 293 3.45 23.51 6.13
N ILE A 294 2.51 23.36 5.20
CA ILE A 294 2.51 24.06 3.91
C ILE A 294 2.32 25.58 4.13
N ILE A 295 1.37 25.96 4.98
CA ILE A 295 1.08 27.38 5.30
C ILE A 295 2.29 28.07 5.89
N GLN A 296 3.07 27.42 6.75
CA GLN A 296 4.31 27.98 7.31
C GLN A 296 5.38 28.27 6.25
N ILE A 297 5.45 27.42 5.21
CA ILE A 297 6.44 27.58 4.13
C ILE A 297 5.95 28.56 3.08
N SER A 298 4.68 28.52 2.73
CA SER A 298 4.07 29.32 1.66
C SER A 298 2.66 29.77 2.05
N PRO A 299 2.53 30.88 2.77
CA PRO A 299 1.23 31.41 3.21
C PRO A 299 0.28 31.76 2.05
N GLU A 300 0.81 32.03 0.86
CA GLU A 300 0.02 32.39 -0.34
C GLU A 300 -0.82 31.21 -0.88
N THR A 301 -0.47 29.97 -0.53
CA THR A 301 -1.18 28.77 -1.02
C THR A 301 -2.46 28.45 -0.27
N VAL A 302 -2.81 29.22 0.76
CA VAL A 302 -4.04 29.00 1.57
C VAL A 302 -5.30 29.03 0.70
N SER A 303 -5.37 29.95 -0.27
CA SER A 303 -6.49 30.07 -1.20
C SER A 303 -6.68 28.84 -2.08
N ASP A 304 -5.59 28.13 -2.42
CA ASP A 304 -5.62 26.95 -3.27
C ASP A 304 -6.08 25.69 -2.51
N LEU A 305 -5.98 25.72 -1.18
CA LEU A 305 -6.33 24.58 -0.33
C LEU A 305 -7.84 24.50 0.00
N ASN A 306 -8.64 25.54 -0.34
CA ASN A 306 -10.07 25.62 -0.02
C ASN A 306 -10.39 25.28 1.45
N LEU A 307 -9.55 25.71 2.38
CA LEU A 307 -9.72 25.50 3.81
C LEU A 307 -10.31 26.73 4.50
N PRO A 308 -11.01 26.53 5.64
CA PRO A 308 -11.35 27.65 6.52
C PRO A 308 -10.06 28.28 7.03
N SER A 309 -9.64 29.39 6.39
CA SER A 309 -8.35 30.03 6.67
C SER A 309 -8.30 30.75 8.02
N GLU A 310 -9.47 31.10 8.57
CA GLU A 310 -9.54 31.89 9.81
C GLU A 310 -9.00 31.12 11.04
N ASP A 311 -9.17 29.80 11.09
CA ASP A 311 -8.79 29.00 12.25
C ASP A 311 -7.44 28.27 12.09
N ILE A 312 -7.06 27.89 10.87
CA ILE A 312 -5.84 27.10 10.64
C ILE A 312 -4.56 27.95 10.69
N ILE A 313 -4.63 29.22 10.27
CA ILE A 313 -3.47 30.15 10.27
C ILE A 313 -2.96 30.38 11.68
N PRO A 314 -3.80 30.78 12.66
CA PRO A 314 -3.34 30.98 14.04
C PRO A 314 -2.73 29.70 14.65
N LEU A 315 -3.31 28.54 14.34
CA LEU A 315 -2.79 27.23 14.80
C LEU A 315 -1.41 26.95 14.19
N SER A 316 -1.22 27.24 12.90
CA SER A 316 0.07 27.04 12.24
C SER A 316 1.17 27.94 12.78
N GLU A 317 0.84 29.18 13.18
CA GLU A 317 1.78 30.13 13.77
C GLU A 317 2.15 29.81 15.23
N SER A 318 1.29 29.05 15.93
CA SER A 318 1.50 28.70 17.34
C SER A 318 2.52 27.58 17.55
N LEU A 319 2.91 26.84 16.50
CA LEU A 319 3.87 25.75 16.53
C LEU A 319 5.12 26.07 15.71
N LYS A 320 6.26 25.51 16.10
CA LYS A 320 7.46 25.50 15.27
C LYS A 320 7.34 24.46 14.14
N ALA A 321 8.01 24.70 13.02
CA ALA A 321 7.98 23.76 11.89
C ALA A 321 8.45 22.35 12.29
N GLU A 322 9.42 22.26 13.19
CA GLU A 322 9.95 21.00 13.73
C GLU A 322 8.89 20.23 14.52
N ASP A 323 8.07 20.94 15.32
CA ASP A 323 7.03 20.34 16.15
C ASP A 323 5.88 19.82 15.27
N ILE A 324 5.48 20.53 14.23
CA ILE A 324 4.48 20.04 13.25
C ILE A 324 4.94 18.75 12.59
N GLN A 325 6.22 18.69 12.18
CA GLN A 325 6.79 17.48 11.58
C GLN A 325 6.81 16.31 12.58
N LEU A 326 7.12 16.59 13.84
CA LEU A 326 7.08 15.58 14.90
C LEU A 326 5.67 15.04 15.10
N LEU A 327 4.66 15.91 15.24
CA LEU A 327 3.27 15.54 15.38
C LEU A 327 2.77 14.72 14.18
N TYR A 328 3.13 15.13 12.96
CA TYR A 328 2.81 14.41 11.74
C TYR A 328 3.41 12.99 11.73
N GLN A 329 4.69 12.87 12.13
CA GLN A 329 5.36 11.57 12.21
C GLN A 329 4.72 10.65 13.26
N ILE A 330 4.36 11.20 14.43
CA ILE A 330 3.65 10.44 15.48
C ILE A 330 2.29 9.96 14.94
N GLY A 331 1.56 10.82 14.23
CA GLY A 331 0.28 10.48 13.62
C GLY A 331 0.38 9.38 12.56
N LEU A 332 1.40 9.41 11.69
CA LEU A 332 1.64 8.35 10.71
C LEU A 332 1.90 6.99 11.36
N ILE A 333 2.71 6.97 12.42
CA ILE A 333 2.99 5.74 13.19
C ILE A 333 1.71 5.26 13.85
N ALA A 334 0.95 6.17 14.49
CA ALA A 334 -0.29 5.83 15.16
C ALA A 334 -1.34 5.27 14.18
N LYS A 335 -1.49 5.88 12.99
CA LYS A 335 -2.39 5.38 11.95
C LYS A 335 -2.10 3.94 11.55
N ARG A 336 -0.81 3.59 11.39
CA ARG A 336 -0.39 2.22 11.10
C ARG A 336 -0.71 1.26 12.24
N ASP A 337 -0.56 1.71 13.48
CA ASP A 337 -0.65 0.88 14.67
C ASP A 337 -2.07 0.84 15.27
N MET A 338 -3.01 1.68 14.81
CA MET A 338 -4.40 1.74 15.30
C MET A 338 -5.15 0.42 15.17
N ASP A 339 -4.92 -0.33 14.09
CA ASP A 339 -5.56 -1.64 13.88
C ASP A 339 -5.06 -2.73 14.85
N LEU A 340 -3.94 -2.49 15.53
CA LEU A 340 -3.36 -3.37 16.55
C LEU A 340 -3.92 -3.09 17.95
N ALA A 341 -4.60 -1.96 18.13
CA ALA A 341 -5.21 -1.61 19.41
C ALA A 341 -6.46 -2.50 19.67
N PRO A 342 -6.81 -2.78 20.95
CA PRO A 342 -8.01 -3.53 21.30
C PRO A 342 -9.29 -2.90 20.75
N ASN A 343 -9.32 -1.57 20.65
CA ASN A 343 -10.36 -0.77 20.03
C ASN A 343 -9.69 0.37 19.25
N ILE A 344 -10.16 0.66 18.05
CA ILE A 344 -9.60 1.71 17.18
C ILE A 344 -9.67 3.09 17.86
N GLY A 345 -10.76 3.35 18.60
CA GLY A 345 -10.93 4.59 19.37
C GLY A 345 -9.85 4.79 20.44
N ASP A 346 -9.50 3.71 21.18
CA ASP A 346 -8.44 3.75 22.18
C ASP A 346 -7.08 4.00 21.53
N GLY A 347 -6.86 3.46 20.34
CA GLY A 347 -5.67 3.72 19.52
C GLY A 347 -5.55 5.18 19.13
N PHE A 348 -6.65 5.82 18.72
CA PHE A 348 -6.71 7.24 18.39
C PHE A 348 -6.46 8.12 19.63
N GLU A 349 -7.10 7.82 20.76
CA GLU A 349 -6.89 8.52 22.02
C GLU A 349 -5.41 8.48 22.45
N MET A 350 -4.81 7.30 22.41
CA MET A 350 -3.38 7.13 22.72
C MET A 350 -2.46 7.88 21.76
N ALA A 351 -2.86 8.04 20.50
CA ALA A 351 -2.10 8.85 19.54
C ALA A 351 -2.05 10.33 19.95
N LEU A 352 -3.19 10.91 20.32
CA LEU A 352 -3.27 12.31 20.76
C LEU A 352 -2.55 12.54 22.08
N LEU A 353 -2.69 11.63 23.06
CA LEU A 353 -1.94 11.69 24.32
C LEU A 353 -0.43 11.60 24.09
N ARG A 354 -0.01 10.77 23.13
CA ARG A 354 1.40 10.67 22.73
C ARG A 354 1.88 11.96 22.07
N MET A 355 1.10 12.55 21.16
CA MET A 355 1.40 13.83 20.53
C MET A 355 1.62 14.92 21.60
N MET A 356 0.72 15.03 22.56
CA MET A 356 0.82 16.00 23.66
C MET A 356 2.05 15.75 24.55
N SER A 357 2.40 14.47 24.82
CA SER A 357 3.54 14.14 25.71
C SER A 357 4.92 14.36 25.06
N PHE A 358 4.99 14.44 23.74
CA PHE A 358 6.25 14.59 23.00
C PHE A 358 6.49 16.02 22.52
N LEU A 359 5.54 16.95 22.69
CA LEU A 359 5.79 18.37 22.47
C LEU A 359 6.79 18.88 23.52
N PRO A 360 7.86 19.58 23.12
CA PRO A 360 8.82 20.13 24.08
C PRO A 360 8.19 21.25 24.89
N GLU A 361 8.16 21.13 26.23
CA GLU A 361 7.78 22.22 27.13
C GLU A 361 8.69 23.44 26.87
N GLU A 362 8.14 24.57 26.51
CA GLU A 362 8.86 25.84 26.56
C GLU A 362 9.07 26.20 28.04
N LYS A 363 10.18 25.73 28.61
CA LYS A 363 10.62 26.26 29.88
C LYS A 363 11.01 27.74 29.68
N GLU A 364 10.15 28.63 30.10
CA GLU A 364 10.56 30.03 30.35
C GLU A 364 11.83 30.01 31.19
N THR A 365 12.94 30.27 30.53
CA THR A 365 14.22 30.49 31.22
C THR A 365 14.13 31.76 32.02
N THR A 366 13.63 31.66 33.24
CA THR A 366 13.83 32.69 34.27
C THR A 366 15.33 32.84 34.46
N GLN A 367 15.85 33.90 33.90
CA GLN A 367 17.24 34.32 34.00
C GLN A 367 17.64 34.47 35.47
N SER A 368 18.27 33.49 36.04
CA SER A 368 19.13 33.66 37.19
C SER A 368 20.51 34.10 36.69
N LYS A 369 20.75 35.41 36.76
CA LYS A 369 22.06 36.01 36.57
C LYS A 369 23.07 35.37 37.52
N LYS A 370 23.99 34.55 37.01
CA LYS A 370 25.30 34.31 37.64
C LYS A 370 26.38 34.74 36.71
N LYS A 371 27.20 35.65 37.28
CA LYS A 371 28.33 36.38 36.70
C LYS A 371 29.25 35.51 35.86
N VAL A 372 29.49 36.03 34.68
CA VAL A 372 30.61 35.67 33.80
C VAL A 372 31.92 36.11 34.49
N VAL A 373 32.86 35.20 34.61
CA VAL A 373 34.30 35.49 34.72
C VAL A 373 34.91 35.00 33.41
N GLU A 374 35.35 36.01 32.63
CA GLU A 374 36.22 35.78 31.49
C GLU A 374 37.57 35.23 31.96
N ASP A 375 38.07 34.23 31.33
CA ASP A 375 39.51 34.08 31.13
C ASP A 375 39.79 33.48 29.74
N LYS A 376 40.53 34.26 28.99
CA LYS A 376 41.12 33.91 27.70
C LYS A 376 42.40 33.11 27.95
N ALA A 377 42.64 32.07 27.14
CA ALA A 377 43.94 31.82 26.51
C ALA A 377 43.90 30.49 25.69
N GLU A 378 43.94 30.66 24.40
CA GLU A 378 45.07 30.24 23.49
C GLU A 378 45.25 28.76 23.25
N LEU A 379 45.10 28.47 21.96
CA LEU A 379 45.58 27.30 21.21
C LEU A 379 47.03 26.90 21.53
N LYS A 380 47.30 25.59 21.60
CA LYS A 380 48.46 24.96 20.95
C LYS A 380 48.26 23.47 20.76
N GLU A 381 48.47 23.04 19.52
CA GLU A 381 48.80 21.69 19.11
C GLU A 381 50.11 21.24 19.77
N GLU A 382 50.26 19.96 20.10
CA GLU A 382 51.45 19.15 19.82
C GLU A 382 51.28 17.70 20.24
N THR A 383 51.47 16.91 19.28
CA THR A 383 51.90 15.53 19.03
C THR A 383 52.77 14.81 20.08
N ILE A 384 52.58 13.51 20.13
CA ILE A 384 53.51 12.36 20.23
C ILE A 384 54.05 11.92 21.61
N SER A 385 53.78 10.66 21.84
CA SER A 385 54.63 9.54 22.19
C SER A 385 54.75 9.02 23.64
N LYS A 386 54.45 7.76 23.69
CA LYS A 386 55.16 6.61 24.29
C LYS A 386 55.61 6.56 25.78
N LYS A 387 55.34 5.35 26.29
CA LYS A 387 56.04 4.56 27.33
C LYS A 387 55.59 4.80 28.79
N SER A 388 55.27 3.83 29.53
CA SER A 388 55.73 2.49 29.88
C SER A 388 55.60 2.28 31.39
N SER A 389 55.21 1.08 31.75
CA SER A 389 55.61 0.31 32.96
C SER A 389 55.11 0.75 34.35
N SER A 390 54.43 -0.10 35.04
CA SER A 390 55.02 -1.12 35.91
C SER A 390 53.96 -1.89 36.70
N LYS A 391 54.16 -3.17 36.76
CA LYS A 391 53.64 -4.19 37.70
C LYS A 391 54.25 -3.95 39.10
N PRO A 392 53.97 -4.76 40.15
CA PRO A 392 53.17 -5.99 40.29
C PRO A 392 52.45 -6.18 41.66
N THR A 393 51.72 -7.24 41.82
CA THR A 393 51.81 -8.37 42.77
C THR A 393 50.46 -8.82 43.26
N ALA A 394 50.02 -9.95 42.91
CA ALA A 394 50.05 -11.35 43.41
C ALA A 394 48.96 -11.58 44.48
N THR A 395 48.18 -12.57 44.49
CA THR A 395 48.23 -14.02 44.36
C THR A 395 46.80 -14.56 44.60
N THR A 396 46.30 -15.51 43.92
CA THR A 396 46.19 -16.91 44.37
C THR A 396 45.49 -17.79 43.31
N LYS A 397 46.01 -18.97 43.19
CA LYS A 397 45.72 -20.07 42.25
C LYS A 397 44.31 -20.60 42.34
N SER A 398 43.73 -20.97 41.20
CA SER A 398 43.16 -22.31 41.01
C SER A 398 43.06 -22.63 39.51
N ASP A 399 43.36 -23.84 39.19
CA ASP A 399 43.48 -24.45 37.87
C ASP A 399 42.26 -24.23 36.97
N THR A 400 42.50 -23.84 35.71
CA THR A 400 41.69 -24.32 34.60
C THR A 400 42.48 -24.14 33.27
N GLU A 401 42.39 -25.15 32.47
CA GLU A 401 43.07 -25.43 31.22
C GLU A 401 43.12 -24.26 30.23
N LYS A 402 44.28 -24.10 29.58
CA LYS A 402 44.48 -23.28 28.39
C LYS A 402 43.55 -23.72 27.28
N LYS A 403 42.54 -22.91 26.97
CA LYS A 403 41.89 -22.92 25.65
C LYS A 403 42.71 -22.03 24.74
N GLU A 404 43.32 -22.62 23.73
CA GLU A 404 43.91 -21.93 22.59
C GLU A 404 42.78 -21.13 21.87
N ASN A 405 42.98 -19.82 21.73
CA ASN A 405 42.11 -18.91 20.98
C ASN A 405 42.26 -19.17 19.47
N SER A 406 41.68 -20.25 18.95
CA SER A 406 41.56 -20.48 17.52
C SER A 406 40.11 -20.73 17.15
N LEU A 407 39.58 -20.00 16.14
CA LEU A 407 38.25 -20.18 15.56
C LEU A 407 38.10 -21.53 14.81
N ALA A 408 39.09 -22.44 14.93
CA ALA A 408 39.14 -23.73 14.26
C ALA A 408 37.94 -24.67 14.58
N PHE A 409 37.15 -24.36 15.61
CA PHE A 409 35.94 -25.13 15.95
C PHE A 409 34.67 -24.66 15.22
N LEU A 410 34.73 -23.51 14.51
CA LEU A 410 33.55 -23.00 13.78
C LEU A 410 33.39 -23.77 12.46
N ASP A 411 32.32 -24.56 12.39
CA ASP A 411 31.84 -25.16 11.16
C ASP A 411 30.34 -24.78 10.93
N SER A 412 29.78 -25.18 9.81
CA SER A 412 28.40 -24.89 9.46
C SER A 412 27.37 -25.46 10.45
N LYS A 413 27.74 -26.50 11.23
CA LYS A 413 26.87 -27.09 12.26
C LYS A 413 26.97 -26.30 13.57
N ALA A 414 28.20 -25.87 13.92
CA ALA A 414 28.44 -25.00 15.06
C ALA A 414 27.75 -23.63 14.85
N TRP A 415 27.84 -23.07 13.65
CA TRP A 415 27.13 -21.85 13.28
C TRP A 415 25.61 -21.93 13.58
N ASN A 416 24.94 -22.98 13.13
CA ASN A 416 23.52 -23.14 13.38
C ASN A 416 23.15 -23.23 14.88
N LYS A 417 24.03 -23.78 15.72
CA LYS A 417 23.84 -23.80 17.19
C LYS A 417 24.02 -22.42 17.80
N ILE A 418 25.09 -21.72 17.42
CA ILE A 418 25.37 -20.35 17.86
C ILE A 418 24.23 -19.41 17.45
N PHE A 419 23.79 -19.45 16.20
CA PHE A 419 22.68 -18.63 15.72
C PHE A 419 21.39 -18.76 16.56
N ASN A 420 21.08 -19.99 17.00
CA ASN A 420 19.90 -20.21 17.83
C ASN A 420 20.05 -19.65 19.26
N SER A 421 21.28 -19.50 19.77
CA SER A 421 21.58 -18.93 21.08
C SER A 421 21.71 -17.40 21.08
N LEU A 422 21.87 -16.76 19.90
CA LEU A 422 21.99 -15.31 19.77
C LEU A 422 20.70 -14.59 20.19
N LYS A 423 20.84 -13.59 21.06
CA LYS A 423 19.76 -12.70 21.47
C LYS A 423 19.69 -11.48 20.55
N LEU A 424 19.26 -11.70 19.32
CA LEU A 424 19.06 -10.65 18.31
C LEU A 424 17.59 -10.22 18.28
N ASP A 425 17.35 -8.95 17.92
CA ASP A 425 16.01 -8.46 17.61
C ASP A 425 15.41 -9.19 16.40
N SER A 426 14.07 -9.22 16.29
CA SER A 426 13.36 -10.03 15.30
C SER A 426 13.79 -9.73 13.86
N GLY A 427 13.99 -8.45 13.52
CA GLY A 427 14.40 -8.01 12.17
C GLY A 427 15.81 -8.46 11.81
N THR A 428 16.80 -8.18 12.68
CA THR A 428 18.19 -8.60 12.48
C THR A 428 18.31 -10.12 12.44
N LYS A 429 17.58 -10.83 13.33
CA LYS A 429 17.57 -12.30 13.36
C LYS A 429 17.03 -12.91 12.07
N GLN A 430 16.01 -12.31 11.47
CA GLN A 430 15.46 -12.76 10.19
C GLN A 430 16.46 -12.57 9.05
N LEU A 431 17.12 -11.41 8.97
CA LEU A 431 18.15 -11.15 7.97
C LEU A 431 19.33 -12.12 8.10
N ILE A 432 19.89 -12.27 9.29
CA ILE A 432 21.04 -13.14 9.57
C ILE A 432 20.70 -14.63 9.42
N SER A 433 19.42 -15.03 9.47
CA SER A 433 19.03 -16.43 9.21
C SER A 433 19.38 -16.90 7.80
N HIS A 434 19.58 -15.99 6.86
CA HIS A 434 20.01 -16.28 5.49
C HIS A 434 21.55 -16.37 5.33
N CYS A 435 22.33 -16.02 6.36
CA CYS A 435 23.78 -16.14 6.33
C CYS A 435 24.23 -17.59 6.42
N SER A 436 25.23 -17.91 5.63
CA SER A 436 25.95 -19.20 5.69
C SER A 436 27.40 -18.96 6.10
N PHE A 437 27.91 -19.74 7.03
CA PHE A 437 29.32 -19.70 7.41
C PHE A 437 30.18 -20.19 6.23
N LEU A 438 31.20 -19.42 5.85
CA LEU A 438 32.15 -19.77 4.81
C LEU A 438 33.48 -20.29 5.40
N ARG A 439 34.18 -19.42 6.12
CA ARG A 439 35.48 -19.69 6.73
C ARG A 439 35.74 -18.75 7.90
N ALA A 440 36.66 -19.09 8.73
CA ALA A 440 37.19 -18.23 9.77
C ALA A 440 38.73 -18.27 9.71
N GLU A 441 39.37 -17.10 9.75
CA GLU A 441 40.81 -16.90 9.67
C GLU A 441 41.22 -15.98 10.83
N ASP A 442 42.06 -16.48 11.72
CA ASP A 442 42.49 -15.78 12.94
C ASP A 442 41.34 -15.18 13.77
N THR A 443 41.09 -13.88 13.63
CA THR A 443 40.01 -13.14 14.32
C THR A 443 38.90 -12.71 13.38
N VAL A 444 38.90 -13.15 12.11
CA VAL A 444 37.95 -12.74 11.08
C VAL A 444 37.03 -13.90 10.70
N ILE A 445 35.73 -13.64 10.67
CA ILE A 445 34.70 -14.62 10.26
C ILE A 445 34.07 -14.14 8.96
N TYR A 446 34.04 -15.01 7.97
CA TYR A 446 33.43 -14.76 6.66
C TYR A 446 32.09 -15.48 6.54
N PHE A 447 31.05 -14.71 6.18
CA PHE A 447 29.71 -15.23 5.91
C PHE A 447 29.30 -14.96 4.47
N SER A 448 28.64 -15.92 3.82
CA SER A 448 27.96 -15.72 2.54
C SER A 448 26.53 -15.30 2.76
N MET A 449 26.05 -14.30 2.01
CA MET A 449 24.67 -13.82 2.03
C MET A 449 24.19 -13.48 0.62
N PRO A 450 22.91 -13.74 0.26
CA PRO A 450 22.33 -13.32 -1.01
C PRO A 450 22.35 -11.80 -1.17
N LYS A 451 22.56 -11.32 -2.40
CA LYS A 451 22.68 -9.90 -2.74
C LYS A 451 21.51 -9.07 -2.27
N ASP A 452 20.29 -9.54 -2.50
CA ASP A 452 19.02 -8.91 -2.07
C ASP A 452 18.92 -8.70 -0.56
N LYS A 453 19.56 -9.56 0.24
CA LYS A 453 19.62 -9.45 1.71
C LYS A 453 20.80 -8.63 2.19
N LEU A 454 21.90 -8.64 1.44
CA LEU A 454 23.09 -7.86 1.74
C LEU A 454 22.84 -6.36 1.60
N GLU A 455 22.04 -5.95 0.61
CA GLU A 455 21.63 -4.55 0.40
C GLU A 455 20.74 -4.02 1.54
N ILE A 456 19.96 -4.88 2.19
CA ILE A 456 19.10 -4.50 3.33
C ILE A 456 19.89 -4.46 4.64
N LEU A 457 21.07 -5.13 4.71
CA LEU A 457 21.91 -5.22 5.90
C LEU A 457 22.68 -3.89 6.12
N ASN A 458 22.03 -2.92 6.76
CA ASN A 458 22.61 -1.61 7.08
C ASN A 458 23.63 -1.67 8.22
N GLY A 459 24.35 -0.55 8.48
CA GLY A 459 25.36 -0.44 9.52
C GLY A 459 24.88 -0.87 10.91
N THR A 460 23.68 -0.45 11.30
CA THR A 460 23.10 -0.77 12.62
C THR A 460 22.86 -2.27 12.82
N HIS A 461 22.43 -3.00 11.77
CA HIS A 461 22.27 -4.45 11.85
C HIS A 461 23.60 -5.18 11.93
N ARG A 462 24.64 -4.66 11.25
CA ARG A 462 26.00 -5.21 11.29
C ARG A 462 26.62 -5.05 12.67
N GLU A 463 26.54 -3.87 13.28
CA GLU A 463 27.01 -3.59 14.63
C GLU A 463 26.35 -4.48 15.67
N LYS A 464 25.02 -4.54 15.69
CA LYS A 464 24.28 -5.42 16.62
C LYS A 464 24.66 -6.89 16.46
N PHE A 465 24.87 -7.34 15.24
CA PHE A 465 25.27 -8.71 14.98
C PHE A 465 26.71 -8.97 15.44
N GLN A 466 27.63 -8.04 15.19
CA GLN A 466 29.02 -8.06 15.66
C GLN A 466 29.09 -8.18 17.18
N ASP A 467 28.36 -7.33 17.90
CA ASP A 467 28.31 -7.32 19.36
C ASP A 467 27.77 -8.64 19.92
N CYS A 468 26.67 -9.16 19.33
CA CYS A 468 26.10 -10.41 19.76
C CYS A 468 27.02 -11.63 19.50
N ILE A 469 27.78 -11.64 18.42
CA ILE A 469 28.74 -12.71 18.17
C ILE A 469 29.92 -12.61 19.12
N ASN A 470 30.48 -11.42 19.34
CA ASN A 470 31.55 -11.20 20.30
C ASN A 470 31.14 -11.67 21.71
N ALA A 471 29.91 -11.36 22.12
CA ALA A 471 29.38 -11.83 23.40
C ALA A 471 29.16 -13.36 23.43
N ALA A 472 28.80 -13.99 22.31
CA ALA A 472 28.54 -15.42 22.24
C ALA A 472 29.84 -16.27 22.17
N LEU A 473 30.91 -15.70 21.62
CA LEU A 473 32.21 -16.36 21.46
C LEU A 473 33.21 -16.02 22.58
N ASP A 474 32.87 -15.00 23.40
CA ASP A 474 33.69 -14.50 24.52
C ASP A 474 35.06 -13.96 24.09
N PHE A 475 35.18 -13.46 22.84
CA PHE A 475 36.33 -12.73 22.31
C PHE A 475 35.94 -11.80 21.16
N GLU A 476 36.78 -10.80 20.88
CA GLU A 476 36.56 -9.86 19.77
C GLU A 476 36.93 -10.48 18.42
N CYS A 477 35.95 -10.59 17.53
CA CYS A 477 36.14 -11.01 16.14
C CYS A 477 35.57 -9.94 15.18
N VAL A 478 36.05 -9.95 13.95
CA VAL A 478 35.54 -9.06 12.87
C VAL A 478 34.75 -9.90 11.88
N ILE A 479 33.60 -9.40 11.46
CA ILE A 479 32.69 -10.12 10.55
C ILE A 479 32.72 -9.48 9.17
N PHE A 480 32.95 -10.31 8.15
CA PHE A 480 32.84 -9.94 6.74
C PHE A 480 31.71 -10.71 6.06
N PHE A 481 30.97 -10.00 5.18
CA PHE A 481 29.94 -10.60 4.36
C PHE A 481 30.38 -10.60 2.90
N GLU A 482 30.40 -11.78 2.29
CA GLU A 482 30.66 -11.98 0.87
C GLU A 482 29.33 -12.21 0.12
N GLU A 483 29.19 -11.65 -1.08
CA GLU A 483 28.04 -11.89 -1.93
C GLU A 483 28.07 -13.34 -2.44
N GLY A 484 27.01 -14.10 -2.23
CA GLY A 484 26.91 -15.48 -2.68
C GLY A 484 25.53 -16.08 -2.43
N GLU A 485 25.24 -17.18 -3.10
CA GLU A 485 24.01 -17.92 -2.88
C GLU A 485 23.95 -18.49 -1.45
N ALA A 486 22.76 -18.47 -0.83
CA ALA A 486 22.56 -19.10 0.47
C ALA A 486 22.81 -20.59 0.36
N LEU A 487 23.91 -21.07 0.96
CA LEU A 487 24.26 -22.47 1.00
C LEU A 487 23.18 -23.29 1.72
N GLU A 488 23.10 -24.59 1.44
CA GLU A 488 22.16 -25.50 2.11
C GLU A 488 22.31 -25.57 3.64
N SER A 489 23.44 -25.10 4.14
CA SER A 489 23.81 -25.04 5.55
C SER A 489 23.25 -23.80 6.30
N SER A 490 22.62 -22.85 5.62
CA SER A 490 22.05 -21.67 6.27
C SER A 490 20.95 -22.04 7.29
N PRO A 491 20.81 -21.27 8.40
CA PRO A 491 19.80 -21.54 9.42
C PRO A 491 18.39 -21.60 8.86
N ASN A 492 18.07 -20.75 7.88
CA ASN A 492 16.75 -20.72 7.22
C ASN A 492 16.47 -21.99 6.41
N LYS A 493 17.38 -22.38 5.49
CA LYS A 493 17.22 -23.61 4.70
C LYS A 493 17.19 -24.86 5.58
N THR A 494 17.92 -24.87 6.69
CA THR A 494 17.90 -25.97 7.66
C THR A 494 16.55 -26.07 8.37
N LYS A 495 15.90 -24.93 8.69
CA LYS A 495 14.53 -24.90 9.26
C LYS A 495 13.49 -25.36 8.24
N GLU A 496 13.58 -24.91 7.00
CA GLU A 496 12.70 -25.32 5.90
C GLU A 496 12.78 -26.83 5.62
N LYS A 497 13.99 -27.38 5.55
CA LYS A 497 14.21 -28.83 5.41
C LYS A 497 13.60 -29.63 6.58
N LYS A 498 13.73 -29.13 7.81
CA LYS A 498 13.10 -29.78 8.98
C LYS A 498 11.58 -29.70 8.92
N LYS A 499 11.01 -28.56 8.48
CA LYS A 499 9.57 -28.37 8.32
C LYS A 499 9.01 -29.29 7.23
N ALA A 500 9.68 -29.37 6.08
CA ALA A 500 9.32 -30.26 4.97
C ALA A 500 9.38 -31.75 5.39
N LYS A 501 10.42 -32.17 6.11
CA LYS A 501 10.52 -33.54 6.63
C LYS A 501 9.42 -33.88 7.63
N ARG A 502 9.02 -32.93 8.48
CA ARG A 502 7.90 -33.12 9.42
C ARG A 502 6.57 -33.23 8.68
N LEU A 503 6.36 -32.40 7.67
CA LEU A 503 5.16 -32.43 6.84
C LEU A 503 5.02 -33.78 6.08
N ASN A 504 6.12 -34.23 5.46
CA ASN A 504 6.12 -35.53 4.76
C ASN A 504 5.84 -36.69 5.70
N LYS A 505 6.44 -36.71 6.90
CA LYS A 505 6.15 -37.74 7.91
C LYS A 505 4.69 -37.70 8.38
N ALA A 506 4.11 -36.52 8.55
CA ALA A 506 2.71 -36.39 8.91
C ALA A 506 1.78 -36.86 7.78
N SER A 507 2.10 -36.53 6.53
CA SER A 507 1.38 -37.00 5.35
C SER A 507 1.43 -38.51 5.22
N GLU A 508 2.60 -39.13 5.37
CA GLU A 508 2.76 -40.59 5.35
C GLU A 508 2.00 -41.27 6.50
N ALA A 509 2.05 -40.70 7.69
CA ALA A 509 1.31 -41.24 8.84
C ALA A 509 -0.21 -41.25 8.59
N ILE A 510 -0.76 -40.14 8.05
CA ILE A 510 -2.18 -40.04 7.72
C ILE A 510 -2.56 -40.99 6.59
N LYS A 511 -1.75 -41.12 5.52
CA LYS A 511 -1.99 -42.05 4.41
C LYS A 511 -1.96 -43.53 4.84
N ASN A 512 -1.19 -43.85 5.89
CA ASN A 512 -1.05 -45.21 6.38
C ASN A 512 -1.97 -45.57 7.56
N ASP A 513 -2.72 -44.59 8.07
CA ASP A 513 -3.64 -44.82 9.19
C ASP A 513 -4.82 -45.72 8.73
N PRO A 514 -5.08 -46.84 9.40
CA PRO A 514 -6.17 -47.76 9.03
C PRO A 514 -7.55 -47.10 9.09
N ALA A 515 -7.79 -46.20 10.02
CA ALA A 515 -9.08 -45.51 10.15
C ALA A 515 -9.31 -44.54 8.97
N VAL A 516 -8.27 -43.85 8.52
CA VAL A 516 -8.34 -42.95 7.35
C VAL A 516 -8.56 -43.77 6.07
N LYS A 517 -7.89 -44.91 5.90
CA LYS A 517 -8.10 -45.80 4.76
C LYS A 517 -9.54 -46.30 4.69
N ASN A 518 -10.10 -46.75 5.79
CA ASN A 518 -11.49 -47.22 5.85
C ASN A 518 -12.50 -46.10 5.49
N ILE A 519 -12.22 -44.84 5.89
CA ILE A 519 -13.07 -43.70 5.54
C ILE A 519 -12.97 -43.40 4.03
N LEU A 520 -11.77 -43.41 3.46
CA LEU A 520 -11.55 -43.16 2.04
C LEU A 520 -12.22 -44.24 1.18
N ASP A 521 -12.13 -45.52 1.57
CA ASP A 521 -12.72 -46.65 0.86
C ASP A 521 -14.26 -46.66 0.96
N SER A 522 -14.82 -46.18 2.09
CA SER A 522 -16.27 -46.17 2.30
C SER A 522 -16.98 -44.95 1.72
N LEU A 523 -16.32 -43.79 1.67
CA LEU A 523 -16.91 -42.53 1.24
C LEU A 523 -16.39 -42.01 -0.11
N GLY A 524 -15.39 -42.63 -0.72
CA GLY A 524 -14.82 -42.24 -2.03
C GLY A 524 -14.09 -40.88 -2.00
N GLY A 525 -13.54 -40.51 -0.85
CA GLY A 525 -12.85 -39.21 -0.66
C GLY A 525 -11.39 -39.23 -1.09
N THR A 526 -10.77 -38.04 -1.20
CA THR A 526 -9.33 -37.84 -1.43
C THR A 526 -8.70 -36.97 -0.35
N ILE A 527 -7.44 -37.27 0.03
CA ILE A 527 -6.70 -36.48 1.01
C ILE A 527 -6.16 -35.23 0.31
N ILE A 528 -6.53 -34.05 0.80
CA ILE A 528 -5.98 -32.77 0.33
C ILE A 528 -4.67 -32.52 1.07
N GLU A 529 -3.52 -32.72 0.39
CA GLU A 529 -2.19 -32.60 1.00
C GLU A 529 -1.88 -31.22 1.56
N SER A 530 -2.44 -30.16 0.98
CA SER A 530 -2.26 -28.77 1.44
C SER A 530 -2.96 -28.48 2.78
N SER A 531 -3.89 -29.31 3.23
CA SER A 531 -4.60 -29.14 4.51
C SER A 531 -3.91 -29.82 5.71
N ILE A 532 -2.85 -30.60 5.46
CA ILE A 532 -2.13 -31.32 6.50
C ILE A 532 -1.26 -30.37 7.31
N THR A 533 -1.59 -30.13 8.57
CA THR A 533 -0.78 -29.36 9.51
C THR A 533 -0.24 -30.27 10.62
N PRO A 534 1.10 -30.42 10.74
CA PRO A 534 1.67 -31.19 11.85
C PRO A 534 1.35 -30.52 13.19
N LYS A 535 0.85 -31.27 14.17
CA LYS A 535 0.62 -30.76 15.52
C LYS A 535 1.95 -30.36 16.16
N GLU A 536 2.07 -29.12 16.63
CA GLU A 536 3.22 -28.70 17.41
C GLU A 536 3.22 -29.49 18.72
N SER A 537 4.27 -30.27 18.95
CA SER A 537 4.49 -30.88 20.27
C SER A 537 4.86 -29.75 21.25
N GLN A 538 4.03 -29.56 22.28
CA GLN A 538 4.31 -28.76 23.46
C GLN A 538 5.64 -29.14 24.12
#